data_3bf1450af8029954d2c5ee9bfd253b0b
#
_entry.id   3bf1450af8029954d2c5ee9bfd253b0b
#
_cell.length_a   1.000
_cell.length_b   1.000
_cell.length_c   1.000
_cell.angle_alpha   90.00
_cell.angle_beta   90.00
_cell.angle_gamma   90.00
#
_symmetry.space_group_name_H-M   'P 1'
#
loop_
_entity.id
_entity.type
_entity.pdbx_description
1 polymer ?
#
loop_
_entity_poly.entity_id
_entity_poly.type
_entity_poly.pdbx_seq_one_letter_code
_entity_poly.pdbx_strand_id
1 'polypeptide(L)'
;MALYVQTNVSSINAQRKLTNATNSLNVSYQRLASGLRINSSKDDAAGLQISDRLTSQINGLNQGNRNTNDGIALAQTIEGALDETTNMLQRIRVLAVQSANGTNTAEDRRALQEEVKSLSEEISRIAKQTTFAGKLILDGAGAPDKSLIPNAAPNNGSLVFQVGANKGDTIGLNWCKAFHMSGIMTQAGMQLGNKGDAGFTKAGNAYIFTVETVSKANGVLGNIDKMIQLVDSKRSELGALQNRMESSIRNQANVSENQADARSRIRDTDFASETAALTQNNIIQQASQSVLAQANQRPTIALSLLGG
;
A
#
# COMPACT_ATOMS: atom_id res chain seq x y z
N MET A 1 60.71 -13.03 43.09
CA MET A 1 59.26 -13.32 43.07
C MET A 1 59.08 -14.57 43.95
N ALA A 2 58.18 -14.52 44.91
CA ALA A 2 57.89 -15.69 45.75
C ALA A 2 57.17 -16.77 44.88
N LEU A 3 57.73 -17.99 44.93
CA LEU A 3 57.19 -19.17 44.24
C LEU A 3 56.23 -19.88 45.22
N TYR A 4 54.92 -19.64 45.00
CA TYR A 4 53.87 -20.34 45.76
C TYR A 4 53.50 -21.62 45.00
N VAL A 5 53.65 -22.78 45.59
CA VAL A 5 53.42 -24.08 44.97
C VAL A 5 51.92 -24.44 44.98
N GLN A 6 51.23 -24.13 46.09
CA GLN A 6 49.76 -24.45 46.20
C GLN A 6 48.86 -23.57 45.40
N THR A 7 49.19 -22.30 45.14
CA THR A 7 48.34 -21.37 44.39
C THR A 7 49.10 -20.76 43.22
N ASN A 8 48.91 -21.28 42.05
CA ASN A 8 49.53 -20.77 40.83
C ASN A 8 48.71 -19.61 40.23
N VAL A 9 48.98 -18.39 40.80
CA VAL A 9 48.29 -17.16 40.36
C VAL A 9 48.52 -16.86 38.87
N SER A 10 49.68 -17.24 38.31
CA SER A 10 49.95 -17.06 36.85
C SER A 10 49.11 -17.95 36.01
N SER A 11 48.84 -19.20 36.39
CA SER A 11 47.95 -20.13 35.70
C SER A 11 46.51 -19.65 35.77
N ILE A 12 46.01 -19.24 36.95
CA ILE A 12 44.66 -18.71 37.13
C ILE A 12 44.43 -17.46 36.26
N ASN A 13 45.43 -16.56 36.19
CA ASN A 13 45.33 -15.36 35.34
C ASN A 13 45.32 -15.71 33.84
N ALA A 14 46.19 -16.65 33.42
CA ALA A 14 46.20 -17.14 32.03
C ALA A 14 44.85 -17.81 31.65
N GLN A 15 44.31 -18.64 32.53
CA GLN A 15 43.03 -19.31 32.35
C GLN A 15 41.85 -18.29 32.22
N ARG A 16 41.85 -17.25 33.09
CA ARG A 16 40.86 -16.16 32.99
C ARG A 16 40.97 -15.41 31.65
N LYS A 17 42.20 -15.14 31.19
CA LYS A 17 42.42 -14.47 29.88
C LYS A 17 41.97 -15.36 28.72
N LEU A 18 42.27 -16.67 28.78
CA LEU A 18 41.80 -17.64 27.79
C LEU A 18 40.28 -17.70 27.71
N THR A 19 39.60 -17.78 28.85
CA THR A 19 38.14 -17.80 28.92
C THR A 19 37.53 -16.52 28.31
N ASN A 20 38.08 -15.36 28.63
CA ASN A 20 37.63 -14.09 28.06
C ASN A 20 37.83 -14.04 26.55
N ALA A 21 38.99 -14.48 26.04
CA ALA A 21 39.27 -14.52 24.60
C ALA A 21 38.31 -15.49 23.87
N THR A 22 38.03 -16.66 24.44
CA THR A 22 37.07 -17.62 23.88
C THR A 22 35.65 -17.06 23.83
N ASN A 23 35.23 -16.36 24.91
CA ASN A 23 33.90 -15.71 24.91
C ASN A 23 33.81 -14.60 23.85
N SER A 24 34.85 -13.78 23.68
CA SER A 24 34.91 -12.74 22.64
C SER A 24 34.87 -13.36 21.23
N LEU A 25 35.61 -14.46 21.01
CA LEU A 25 35.58 -15.20 19.76
C LEU A 25 34.16 -15.72 19.42
N ASN A 26 33.48 -16.31 20.41
CA ASN A 26 32.12 -16.80 20.22
C ASN A 26 31.15 -15.66 19.80
N VAL A 27 31.30 -14.48 20.40
CA VAL A 27 30.50 -13.29 20.01
C VAL A 27 30.84 -12.87 18.59
N SER A 28 32.12 -12.79 18.21
CA SER A 28 32.52 -12.43 16.84
C SER A 28 32.03 -13.44 15.81
N TYR A 29 32.10 -14.74 16.11
CA TYR A 29 31.51 -15.79 15.24
C TYR A 29 30.01 -15.61 15.08
N GLN A 30 29.28 -15.35 16.16
CA GLN A 30 27.83 -15.13 16.11
C GLN A 30 27.47 -13.90 15.28
N ARG A 31 28.23 -12.80 15.41
CA ARG A 31 28.02 -11.57 14.62
C ARG A 31 28.30 -11.77 13.14
N LEU A 32 29.41 -12.44 12.82
CA LEU A 32 29.79 -12.74 11.45
C LEU A 32 28.82 -13.72 10.79
N ALA A 33 28.35 -14.73 11.53
CA ALA A 33 27.40 -15.71 11.03
C ALA A 33 26.01 -15.12 10.78
N SER A 34 25.55 -14.18 11.62
CA SER A 34 24.25 -13.52 11.48
C SER A 34 24.29 -12.28 10.59
N GLY A 35 25.46 -11.67 10.39
CA GLY A 35 25.61 -10.35 9.77
C GLY A 35 25.14 -9.20 10.67
N LEU A 36 24.79 -9.47 11.92
CA LEU A 36 24.20 -8.51 12.85
C LEU A 36 25.13 -8.26 14.04
N ARG A 37 25.39 -6.99 14.35
CA ARG A 37 26.12 -6.55 15.55
C ARG A 37 25.29 -6.78 16.82
N ILE A 38 23.96 -6.57 16.73
CA ILE A 38 23.02 -6.78 17.83
C ILE A 38 22.16 -8.00 17.50
N ASN A 39 22.46 -9.14 18.13
CA ASN A 39 21.74 -10.39 17.98
C ASN A 39 20.71 -10.64 19.09
N SER A 40 21.00 -10.13 20.28
CA SER A 40 20.18 -10.35 21.48
C SER A 40 20.07 -9.09 22.33
N SER A 41 19.09 -9.05 23.23
CA SER A 41 18.92 -7.95 24.19
C SER A 41 20.13 -7.78 25.11
N LYS A 42 21.00 -8.82 25.26
CA LYS A 42 22.21 -8.78 26.02
C LYS A 42 23.29 -7.92 25.36
N ASP A 43 23.29 -7.84 24.03
CA ASP A 43 24.30 -7.08 23.28
C ASP A 43 24.02 -5.57 23.35
N ASP A 44 22.79 -5.17 23.13
CA ASP A 44 22.29 -3.79 23.28
C ASP A 44 20.76 -3.79 23.32
N ALA A 45 20.20 -3.62 24.51
CA ALA A 45 18.74 -3.62 24.69
C ALA A 45 18.07 -2.38 24.06
N ALA A 46 18.73 -1.22 24.11
CA ALA A 46 18.19 0.02 23.56
C ALA A 46 18.24 0.01 22.02
N GLY A 47 19.38 -0.39 21.45
CA GLY A 47 19.56 -0.53 20.01
C GLY A 47 18.61 -1.57 19.41
N LEU A 48 18.38 -2.70 20.09
CA LEU A 48 17.42 -3.71 19.67
C LEU A 48 15.99 -3.14 19.60
N GLN A 49 15.55 -2.46 20.67
CA GLN A 49 14.21 -1.85 20.70
C GLN A 49 14.02 -0.82 19.59
N ILE A 50 15.03 0.01 19.32
CA ILE A 50 14.96 0.99 18.22
C ILE A 50 14.89 0.28 16.88
N SER A 51 15.72 -0.75 16.65
CA SER A 51 15.75 -1.50 15.39
C SER A 51 14.44 -2.25 15.13
N ASP A 52 13.80 -2.79 16.16
CA ASP A 52 12.52 -3.49 16.05
C ASP A 52 11.38 -2.51 15.73
N ARG A 53 11.40 -1.31 16.32
CA ARG A 53 10.45 -0.25 15.98
C ARG A 53 10.63 0.23 14.54
N LEU A 54 11.87 0.43 14.07
CA LEU A 54 12.15 0.77 12.67
C LEU A 54 11.69 -0.34 11.73
N THR A 55 11.94 -1.61 12.08
CA THR A 55 11.49 -2.76 11.30
C THR A 55 9.98 -2.80 11.18
N SER A 56 9.25 -2.54 12.27
CA SER A 56 7.78 -2.45 12.26
C SER A 56 7.29 -1.32 11.34
N GLN A 57 7.94 -0.15 11.38
CA GLN A 57 7.59 0.97 10.50
C GLN A 57 7.88 0.66 9.03
N ILE A 58 9.04 0.09 8.71
CA ILE A 58 9.39 -0.31 7.33
C ILE A 58 8.39 -1.31 6.78
N ASN A 59 8.01 -2.32 7.57
CA ASN A 59 7.00 -3.31 7.17
C ASN A 59 5.62 -2.66 6.96
N GLY A 60 5.25 -1.71 7.83
CA GLY A 60 4.03 -0.92 7.70
C GLY A 60 4.01 -0.06 6.43
N LEU A 61 5.10 0.65 6.12
CA LEU A 61 5.24 1.45 4.89
C LEU A 61 5.18 0.58 3.63
N ASN A 62 5.86 -0.57 3.65
CA ASN A 62 5.82 -1.50 2.52
C ASN A 62 4.40 -2.06 2.29
N GLN A 63 3.64 -2.33 3.35
CA GLN A 63 2.23 -2.72 3.23
C GLN A 63 1.38 -1.54 2.77
N GLY A 64 1.62 -0.33 3.27
CA GLY A 64 0.97 0.90 2.82
C GLY A 64 1.16 1.14 1.31
N ASN A 65 2.35 0.91 0.79
CA ASN A 65 2.63 0.99 -0.65
C ASN A 65 1.81 -0.05 -1.46
N ARG A 66 1.68 -1.28 -0.97
CA ARG A 66 0.81 -2.29 -1.63
C ARG A 66 -0.64 -1.85 -1.62
N ASN A 67 -1.16 -1.41 -0.47
CA ASN A 67 -2.53 -0.92 -0.36
C ASN A 67 -2.80 0.29 -1.26
N THR A 68 -1.79 1.14 -1.45
CA THR A 68 -1.88 2.31 -2.33
C THR A 68 -1.95 1.89 -3.80
N ASN A 69 -1.16 0.89 -4.21
CA ASN A 69 -1.26 0.31 -5.56
C ASN A 69 -2.62 -0.34 -5.82
N ASP A 70 -3.19 -1.03 -4.82
CA ASP A 70 -4.54 -1.59 -4.92
C ASP A 70 -5.59 -0.48 -5.09
N GLY A 71 -5.40 0.65 -4.38
CA GLY A 71 -6.24 1.84 -4.54
C GLY A 71 -6.13 2.47 -5.93
N ILE A 72 -4.93 2.54 -6.51
CA ILE A 72 -4.71 3.01 -7.88
C ILE A 72 -5.40 2.08 -8.89
N ALA A 73 -5.24 0.77 -8.74
CA ALA A 73 -5.89 -0.22 -9.61
C ALA A 73 -7.43 -0.11 -9.57
N LEU A 74 -8.00 0.11 -8.38
CA LEU A 74 -9.43 0.38 -8.23
C LEU A 74 -9.83 1.67 -8.94
N ALA A 75 -9.10 2.77 -8.75
CA ALA A 75 -9.38 4.05 -9.38
C ALA A 75 -9.32 3.95 -10.93
N GLN A 76 -8.35 3.23 -11.47
CA GLN A 76 -8.22 2.96 -12.91
C GLN A 76 -9.38 2.12 -13.45
N THR A 77 -9.85 1.12 -12.69
CA THR A 77 -11.02 0.32 -13.07
C THR A 77 -12.29 1.17 -13.14
N ILE A 78 -12.48 2.05 -12.16
CA ILE A 78 -13.59 3.00 -12.16
C ILE A 78 -13.48 3.97 -13.34
N GLU A 79 -12.30 4.53 -13.56
CA GLU A 79 -12.04 5.50 -14.64
C GLU A 79 -12.31 4.90 -16.01
N GLY A 80 -11.86 3.67 -16.28
CA GLY A 80 -12.13 2.98 -17.54
C GLY A 80 -13.63 2.79 -17.80
N ALA A 81 -14.41 2.42 -16.80
CA ALA A 81 -15.86 2.29 -16.93
C ALA A 81 -16.56 3.65 -17.11
N LEU A 82 -16.05 4.71 -16.49
CA LEU A 82 -16.58 6.07 -16.69
C LEU A 82 -16.22 6.65 -18.07
N ASP A 83 -15.06 6.28 -18.63
CA ASP A 83 -14.66 6.66 -19.98
C ASP A 83 -15.66 6.11 -21.02
N GLU A 84 -15.99 4.82 -20.94
CA GLU A 84 -17.02 4.22 -21.77
C GLU A 84 -18.40 4.87 -21.57
N THR A 85 -18.74 5.23 -20.34
CA THR A 85 -19.95 5.97 -20.03
C THR A 85 -19.98 7.34 -20.72
N THR A 86 -18.84 8.06 -20.69
CA THR A 86 -18.72 9.37 -21.39
C THR A 86 -18.87 9.19 -22.90
N ASN A 87 -18.23 8.19 -23.50
CA ASN A 87 -18.32 7.89 -24.91
C ASN A 87 -19.78 7.61 -25.35
N MET A 88 -20.50 6.81 -24.56
CA MET A 88 -21.92 6.54 -24.81
C MET A 88 -22.81 7.78 -24.67
N LEU A 89 -22.56 8.62 -23.66
CA LEU A 89 -23.29 9.88 -23.50
C LEU A 89 -23.04 10.83 -24.69
N GLN A 90 -21.80 10.93 -25.17
CA GLN A 90 -21.47 11.71 -26.37
C GLN A 90 -22.18 11.15 -27.63
N ARG A 91 -22.24 9.83 -27.77
CA ARG A 91 -22.98 9.21 -28.86
C ARG A 91 -24.49 9.53 -28.80
N ILE A 92 -25.09 9.44 -27.60
CA ILE A 92 -26.49 9.84 -27.38
C ILE A 92 -26.69 11.31 -27.74
N ARG A 93 -25.75 12.19 -27.42
CA ARG A 93 -25.77 13.60 -27.78
C ARG A 93 -25.84 13.80 -29.32
N VAL A 94 -24.99 13.08 -30.06
CA VAL A 94 -25.00 13.12 -31.54
C VAL A 94 -26.32 12.65 -32.09
N LEU A 95 -26.88 11.55 -31.59
CA LEU A 95 -28.19 11.01 -32.00
C LEU A 95 -29.31 11.98 -31.66
N ALA A 96 -29.26 12.67 -30.52
CA ALA A 96 -30.21 13.69 -30.15
C ALA A 96 -30.18 14.90 -31.10
N VAL A 97 -28.99 15.38 -31.49
CA VAL A 97 -28.83 16.43 -32.51
C VAL A 97 -29.43 15.98 -33.86
N GLN A 98 -29.13 14.74 -34.25
CA GLN A 98 -29.67 14.17 -35.48
C GLN A 98 -31.21 14.09 -35.43
N SER A 99 -31.78 13.60 -34.34
CA SER A 99 -33.25 13.51 -34.17
C SER A 99 -33.95 14.88 -34.11
N ALA A 100 -33.27 15.91 -33.56
CA ALA A 100 -33.79 17.26 -33.50
C ALA A 100 -33.95 17.92 -34.89
N ASN A 101 -33.28 17.39 -35.92
CA ASN A 101 -33.38 17.92 -37.27
C ASN A 101 -34.81 17.71 -37.86
N GLY A 102 -35.38 18.79 -38.41
CA GLY A 102 -36.74 18.80 -38.99
C GLY A 102 -36.90 17.95 -40.25
N THR A 103 -35.82 17.51 -40.88
CA THR A 103 -35.87 16.65 -42.08
C THR A 103 -36.19 15.19 -41.77
N ASN A 104 -36.09 14.74 -40.52
CA ASN A 104 -36.36 13.38 -40.13
C ASN A 104 -37.86 13.11 -39.96
N THR A 105 -38.31 11.95 -40.45
CA THR A 105 -39.64 11.44 -40.24
C THR A 105 -39.84 10.88 -38.83
N ALA A 106 -41.07 10.58 -38.44
CA ALA A 106 -41.35 9.91 -37.17
C ALA A 106 -40.74 8.49 -37.10
N GLU A 107 -40.61 7.83 -38.23
CA GLU A 107 -40.02 6.49 -38.35
C GLU A 107 -38.50 6.54 -38.19
N ASP A 108 -37.83 7.53 -38.79
CA ASP A 108 -36.41 7.76 -38.62
C ASP A 108 -36.07 8.02 -37.15
N ARG A 109 -36.89 8.85 -36.47
CA ARG A 109 -36.69 9.12 -35.02
C ARG A 109 -36.90 7.89 -34.15
N ARG A 110 -37.80 6.97 -34.54
CA ARG A 110 -37.96 5.69 -33.84
C ARG A 110 -36.71 4.82 -33.97
N ALA A 111 -36.13 4.76 -35.17
CA ALA A 111 -34.88 4.03 -35.37
C ALA A 111 -33.74 4.61 -34.51
N LEU A 112 -33.60 5.94 -34.46
CA LEU A 112 -32.66 6.61 -33.59
C LEU A 112 -32.93 6.34 -32.09
N GLN A 113 -34.21 6.26 -31.71
CA GLN A 113 -34.63 5.94 -30.34
C GLN A 113 -34.19 4.55 -29.88
N GLU A 114 -34.22 3.54 -30.73
CA GLU A 114 -33.77 2.20 -30.39
C GLU A 114 -32.26 2.18 -30.08
N GLU A 115 -31.46 2.95 -30.83
CA GLU A 115 -30.03 3.10 -30.52
C GLU A 115 -29.80 3.85 -29.18
N VAL A 116 -30.51 4.96 -28.96
CA VAL A 116 -30.43 5.73 -27.70
C VAL A 116 -30.88 4.90 -26.50
N LYS A 117 -31.90 4.07 -26.66
CA LYS A 117 -32.35 3.14 -25.62
C LYS A 117 -31.30 2.12 -25.29
N SER A 118 -30.71 1.46 -26.28
CA SER A 118 -29.68 0.46 -26.11
C SER A 118 -28.46 1.05 -25.41
N LEU A 119 -28.00 2.25 -25.78
CA LEU A 119 -26.90 2.96 -25.13
C LEU A 119 -27.23 3.32 -23.68
N SER A 120 -28.45 3.76 -23.38
CA SER A 120 -28.89 4.10 -22.02
C SER A 120 -28.97 2.87 -21.11
N GLU A 121 -29.41 1.73 -21.67
CA GLU A 121 -29.42 0.44 -20.97
C GLU A 121 -27.99 -0.05 -20.71
N GLU A 122 -27.07 0.13 -21.67
CA GLU A 122 -25.69 -0.27 -21.57
C GLU A 122 -24.95 0.54 -20.50
N ILE A 123 -25.14 1.86 -20.40
CA ILE A 123 -24.63 2.67 -19.30
C ILE A 123 -25.07 2.09 -17.95
N SER A 124 -26.34 1.72 -17.84
CA SER A 124 -26.88 1.14 -16.61
C SER A 124 -26.33 -0.27 -16.34
N ARG A 125 -26.06 -1.06 -17.39
CA ARG A 125 -25.45 -2.37 -17.28
C ARG A 125 -23.99 -2.27 -16.79
N ILE A 126 -23.19 -1.40 -17.37
CA ILE A 126 -21.81 -1.16 -16.95
C ILE A 126 -21.77 -0.80 -15.46
N ALA A 127 -22.60 0.14 -15.02
CA ALA A 127 -22.64 0.55 -13.63
C ALA A 127 -22.98 -0.59 -12.65
N LYS A 128 -23.88 -1.53 -13.07
CA LYS A 128 -24.34 -2.66 -12.26
C LYS A 128 -23.46 -3.91 -12.36
N GLN A 129 -22.57 -3.99 -13.33
CA GLN A 129 -21.76 -5.19 -13.58
C GLN A 129 -20.26 -4.95 -13.36
N THR A 130 -19.80 -3.69 -13.30
CA THR A 130 -18.39 -3.40 -13.02
C THR A 130 -18.07 -3.76 -11.57
N THR A 131 -17.19 -4.74 -11.42
CA THR A 131 -16.76 -5.25 -10.12
C THR A 131 -15.26 -5.11 -9.93
N PHE A 132 -14.85 -4.94 -8.69
CA PHE A 132 -13.46 -5.05 -8.25
C PHE A 132 -13.40 -6.04 -7.09
N ALA A 133 -12.54 -7.04 -7.19
CA ALA A 133 -12.46 -8.15 -6.22
C ALA A 133 -13.83 -8.80 -5.90
N GLY A 134 -14.70 -8.90 -6.93
CA GLY A 134 -16.04 -9.50 -6.80
C GLY A 134 -17.11 -8.61 -6.17
N LYS A 135 -16.79 -7.34 -5.85
CA LYS A 135 -17.75 -6.37 -5.31
C LYS A 135 -18.05 -5.26 -6.33
N LEU A 136 -19.30 -4.80 -6.37
CA LEU A 136 -19.73 -3.69 -7.22
C LEU A 136 -19.10 -2.38 -6.75
N ILE A 137 -18.71 -1.53 -7.72
CA ILE A 137 -18.00 -0.28 -7.42
C ILE A 137 -18.74 0.96 -7.97
N LEU A 138 -19.61 0.83 -8.97
CA LEU A 138 -20.30 1.95 -9.61
C LEU A 138 -21.78 2.05 -9.23
N ASP A 139 -22.34 1.08 -8.56
CA ASP A 139 -23.76 1.06 -8.16
C ASP A 139 -24.08 1.90 -6.90
N GLY A 140 -23.09 2.66 -6.43
CA GLY A 140 -23.19 3.53 -5.26
C GLY A 140 -23.09 2.77 -3.95
N ALA A 141 -23.39 3.48 -2.85
CA ALA A 141 -23.43 2.89 -1.51
C ALA A 141 -24.64 1.95 -1.42
N GLY A 142 -24.39 0.67 -1.63
CA GLY A 142 -25.37 -0.41 -1.62
C GLY A 142 -25.31 -1.30 -0.39
N ALA A 143 -26.01 -2.44 -0.46
CA ALA A 143 -25.95 -3.46 0.59
C ALA A 143 -24.48 -3.91 0.81
N PRO A 144 -24.02 -4.07 2.08
CA PRO A 144 -22.63 -4.39 2.41
C PRO A 144 -22.09 -5.65 1.74
N ASP A 145 -22.98 -6.57 1.39
CA ASP A 145 -22.61 -7.84 0.77
C ASP A 145 -22.30 -7.73 -0.74
N LYS A 146 -22.82 -6.72 -1.43
CA LYS A 146 -22.73 -6.56 -2.89
C LYS A 146 -21.85 -5.40 -3.32
N SER A 147 -21.82 -4.29 -2.57
CA SER A 147 -21.03 -3.10 -2.91
C SER A 147 -19.73 -3.06 -2.10
N LEU A 148 -18.65 -2.63 -2.75
CA LEU A 148 -17.37 -2.33 -2.09
C LEU A 148 -17.48 -1.06 -1.24
N ILE A 149 -18.44 -0.18 -1.56
CA ILE A 149 -18.61 1.13 -0.93
C ILE A 149 -19.54 0.99 0.27
N PRO A 150 -19.06 1.26 1.49
CA PRO A 150 -19.88 1.11 2.70
C PRO A 150 -20.97 2.18 2.75
N ASN A 151 -22.21 1.74 3.02
CA ASN A 151 -23.38 2.62 3.21
C ASN A 151 -23.63 2.94 4.71
N ALA A 152 -22.79 2.46 5.61
CA ALA A 152 -22.94 2.64 7.05
C ALA A 152 -21.86 3.56 7.64
N ALA A 153 -22.22 4.24 8.72
CA ALA A 153 -21.24 4.99 9.53
C ALA A 153 -20.08 4.06 9.99
N PRO A 154 -18.83 4.54 10.05
CA PRO A 154 -18.43 5.95 9.94
C PRO A 154 -18.14 6.44 8.51
N ASN A 155 -18.13 5.57 7.52
CA ASN A 155 -17.56 5.91 6.20
C ASN A 155 -18.58 6.39 5.14
N ASN A 156 -19.88 6.28 5.37
CA ASN A 156 -20.98 6.83 4.56
C ASN A 156 -20.65 7.08 3.06
N GLY A 157 -20.28 6.03 2.32
CA GLY A 157 -19.93 6.14 0.91
C GLY A 157 -18.50 6.60 0.63
N SER A 158 -17.62 6.63 1.62
CA SER A 158 -16.19 6.88 1.47
C SER A 158 -15.41 5.57 1.58
N LEU A 159 -14.60 5.29 0.58
CA LEU A 159 -13.63 4.20 0.64
C LEU A 159 -12.31 4.76 1.16
N VAL A 160 -11.78 4.15 2.22
CA VAL A 160 -10.58 4.63 2.89
C VAL A 160 -9.44 3.65 2.67
N PHE A 161 -8.33 4.13 2.12
CA PHE A 161 -7.11 3.37 1.91
C PHE A 161 -6.09 3.72 3.00
N GLN A 162 -5.62 2.72 3.73
CA GLN A 162 -4.50 2.88 4.67
C GLN A 162 -3.20 2.90 3.87
N VAL A 163 -2.63 4.07 3.70
CA VAL A 163 -1.43 4.30 2.89
C VAL A 163 -0.15 4.30 3.71
N GLY A 164 -0.19 4.64 4.99
CA GLY A 164 0.98 4.72 5.84
C GLY A 164 1.02 3.68 6.96
N ALA A 165 2.11 3.70 7.73
CA ALA A 165 2.38 2.76 8.81
C ALA A 165 1.59 3.06 10.10
N ASN A 166 1.09 4.31 10.28
CA ASN A 166 0.47 4.73 11.52
C ASN A 166 -1.05 4.85 11.37
N LYS A 167 -1.75 4.80 12.50
CA LYS A 167 -3.19 5.04 12.55
C LYS A 167 -3.50 6.45 12.04
N GLY A 168 -4.38 6.53 11.04
CA GLY A 168 -4.81 7.80 10.46
C GLY A 168 -4.07 8.21 9.19
N ASP A 169 -3.01 7.50 8.79
CA ASP A 169 -2.33 7.70 7.52
C ASP A 169 -3.18 7.14 6.37
N THR A 170 -4.28 7.83 6.05
CA THR A 170 -5.27 7.34 5.09
C THR A 170 -5.52 8.33 3.97
N ILE A 171 -5.86 7.79 2.79
CA ILE A 171 -6.42 8.55 1.66
C ILE A 171 -7.83 8.03 1.42
N GLY A 172 -8.81 8.94 1.37
CA GLY A 172 -10.21 8.61 1.14
C GLY A 172 -10.66 8.92 -0.28
N LEU A 173 -11.47 8.04 -0.86
CA LEU A 173 -12.25 8.27 -2.07
C LEU A 173 -13.72 8.41 -1.70
N ASN A 174 -14.31 9.58 -1.92
CA ASN A 174 -15.73 9.82 -1.70
C ASN A 174 -16.54 9.36 -2.92
N TRP A 175 -17.25 8.24 -2.77
CA TRP A 175 -17.98 7.60 -3.86
C TRP A 175 -19.37 7.14 -3.42
N CYS A 176 -20.18 8.06 -2.88
CA CYS A 176 -21.44 7.72 -2.22
C CYS A 176 -22.63 7.51 -3.15
N LYS A 177 -22.53 7.84 -4.45
CA LYS A 177 -23.67 7.80 -5.36
C LYS A 177 -23.45 6.85 -6.53
N ALA A 178 -24.56 6.28 -7.02
CA ALA A 178 -24.56 5.36 -8.16
C ALA A 178 -24.29 6.09 -9.48
N PHE A 179 -23.61 5.39 -10.40
CA PHE A 179 -23.32 5.86 -11.75
C PHE A 179 -24.13 5.15 -12.83
N HIS A 180 -25.20 4.43 -12.47
CA HIS A 180 -26.21 4.03 -13.43
C HIS A 180 -27.03 5.25 -13.92
N MET A 181 -27.78 5.14 -15.02
CA MET A 181 -28.44 6.26 -15.68
C MET A 181 -29.23 7.16 -14.72
N SER A 182 -30.10 6.60 -13.87
CA SER A 182 -30.89 7.41 -12.91
C SER A 182 -30.00 8.05 -11.81
N GLY A 183 -28.92 7.41 -11.43
CA GLY A 183 -27.96 7.95 -10.47
C GLY A 183 -27.23 9.18 -11.00
N ILE A 184 -26.75 9.14 -12.26
CA ILE A 184 -26.12 10.27 -12.94
C ILE A 184 -27.12 11.40 -13.12
N MET A 185 -28.36 11.11 -13.56
CA MET A 185 -29.41 12.10 -13.70
C MET A 185 -29.73 12.83 -12.39
N THR A 186 -29.88 12.09 -11.30
CA THR A 186 -30.13 12.67 -9.96
C THR A 186 -28.97 13.56 -9.50
N GLN A 187 -27.74 13.13 -9.74
CA GLN A 187 -26.55 13.90 -9.39
C GLN A 187 -26.39 15.17 -10.24
N ALA A 188 -26.79 15.11 -11.51
CA ALA A 188 -26.83 16.25 -12.41
C ALA A 188 -27.97 17.25 -12.11
N GLY A 189 -28.74 17.01 -11.04
CA GLY A 189 -29.83 17.89 -10.60
C GLY A 189 -31.14 17.74 -11.38
N MET A 190 -31.31 16.65 -12.10
CA MET A 190 -32.54 16.38 -12.84
C MET A 190 -33.60 15.80 -11.91
N GLN A 191 -34.83 16.37 -11.99
CA GLN A 191 -35.98 15.84 -11.24
C GLN A 191 -36.59 14.64 -11.97
N LEU A 192 -36.39 13.43 -11.45
CA LEU A 192 -36.87 12.17 -12.03
C LEU A 192 -38.40 11.99 -12.02
N GLY A 193 -39.15 12.95 -11.51
CA GLY A 193 -40.62 12.88 -11.39
C GLY A 193 -41.43 13.67 -12.43
N ASN A 194 -40.82 14.56 -13.19
CA ASN A 194 -41.56 15.39 -14.15
C ASN A 194 -41.71 14.67 -15.52
N LYS A 195 -42.93 14.28 -15.85
CA LYS A 195 -43.35 13.65 -17.10
C LYS A 195 -43.47 14.65 -18.29
N GLY A 196 -42.65 15.68 -18.34
CA GLY A 196 -42.70 16.63 -19.46
C GLY A 196 -41.34 16.85 -20.05
N ASP A 197 -41.22 17.23 -21.26
CA ASP A 197 -40.12 17.74 -22.11
C ASP A 197 -38.64 17.58 -21.67
N ALA A 198 -38.36 16.86 -20.59
CA ALA A 198 -37.02 16.67 -20.03
C ALA A 198 -36.16 15.68 -20.84
N GLY A 199 -36.69 15.10 -21.92
CA GLY A 199 -35.95 14.21 -22.80
C GLY A 199 -35.66 12.84 -22.25
N PHE A 200 -36.32 12.38 -21.18
CA PHE A 200 -36.17 11.04 -20.65
C PHE A 200 -37.49 10.41 -20.21
N THR A 201 -37.57 9.07 -20.27
CA THR A 201 -38.72 8.29 -19.84
C THR A 201 -38.27 7.15 -18.94
N LYS A 202 -39.18 6.67 -18.09
CA LYS A 202 -38.98 5.50 -17.27
C LYS A 202 -39.41 4.26 -18.05
N ALA A 203 -38.46 3.37 -18.35
CA ALA A 203 -38.72 2.06 -18.95
C ALA A 203 -38.49 0.98 -17.89
N GLY A 204 -39.58 0.44 -17.33
CA GLY A 204 -39.48 -0.50 -16.20
C GLY A 204 -38.82 0.14 -14.98
N ASN A 205 -37.67 -0.42 -14.54
CA ASN A 205 -36.86 0.06 -13.40
C ASN A 205 -35.69 0.98 -13.82
N ALA A 206 -35.50 1.25 -15.12
CA ALA A 206 -34.43 2.08 -15.65
C ALA A 206 -34.99 3.38 -16.26
N TYR A 207 -34.23 4.46 -16.19
CA TYR A 207 -34.47 5.67 -16.93
C TYR A 207 -33.65 5.62 -18.21
N ILE A 208 -34.31 5.98 -19.33
CA ILE A 208 -33.70 6.06 -20.66
C ILE A 208 -33.92 7.44 -21.25
N PHE A 209 -33.03 7.91 -22.07
CA PHE A 209 -33.26 9.08 -22.89
C PHE A 209 -34.27 8.77 -24.02
N THR A 210 -35.04 9.78 -24.38
CA THR A 210 -36.04 9.66 -25.47
C THR A 210 -35.88 10.80 -26.44
N VAL A 211 -35.79 10.45 -27.73
CA VAL A 211 -35.58 11.36 -28.87
C VAL A 211 -36.66 11.23 -29.93
N GLU A 212 -37.80 10.60 -29.61
CA GLU A 212 -38.91 10.33 -30.54
C GLU A 212 -39.53 11.60 -31.13
N THR A 213 -39.39 12.75 -30.46
CA THR A 213 -39.91 14.04 -30.92
C THR A 213 -38.83 15.11 -30.83
N VAL A 214 -38.93 16.16 -31.64
CA VAL A 214 -37.99 17.30 -31.62
C VAL A 214 -37.93 17.95 -30.24
N SER A 215 -39.07 18.10 -29.55
CA SER A 215 -39.09 18.67 -28.18
C SER A 215 -38.34 17.81 -27.21
N LYS A 216 -38.51 16.48 -27.23
CA LYS A 216 -37.78 15.55 -26.35
C LYS A 216 -36.28 15.51 -26.69
N ALA A 217 -35.92 15.53 -27.98
CA ALA A 217 -34.52 15.59 -28.41
C ALA A 217 -33.82 16.87 -27.90
N ASN A 218 -34.49 18.01 -27.96
CA ASN A 218 -33.98 19.27 -27.37
C ASN A 218 -33.88 19.18 -25.85
N GLY A 219 -34.80 18.50 -25.17
CA GLY A 219 -34.71 18.21 -23.74
C GLY A 219 -33.50 17.37 -23.38
N VAL A 220 -33.19 16.34 -24.20
CA VAL A 220 -31.96 15.56 -24.07
C VAL A 220 -30.72 16.46 -24.18
N LEU A 221 -30.63 17.30 -25.21
CA LEU A 221 -29.50 18.20 -25.43
C LEU A 221 -29.29 19.17 -24.26
N GLY A 222 -30.35 19.69 -23.65
CA GLY A 222 -30.24 20.55 -22.47
C GLY A 222 -29.70 19.88 -21.20
N ASN A 223 -29.81 18.56 -21.12
CA ASN A 223 -29.51 17.79 -19.92
C ASN A 223 -28.23 16.95 -20.04
N ILE A 224 -27.92 16.45 -21.24
CA ILE A 224 -26.81 15.52 -21.45
C ILE A 224 -25.45 16.16 -21.17
N ASP A 225 -25.27 17.44 -21.48
CA ASP A 225 -24.03 18.15 -21.23
C ASP A 225 -23.73 18.25 -19.72
N LYS A 226 -24.76 18.38 -18.88
CA LYS A 226 -24.61 18.35 -17.42
C LYS A 226 -24.18 16.97 -16.91
N MET A 227 -24.70 15.90 -17.56
CA MET A 227 -24.30 14.54 -17.20
C MET A 227 -22.86 14.25 -17.60
N ILE A 228 -22.46 14.66 -18.81
CA ILE A 228 -21.06 14.56 -19.26
C ILE A 228 -20.14 15.32 -18.30
N GLN A 229 -20.48 16.58 -17.99
CA GLN A 229 -19.70 17.39 -17.06
C GLN A 229 -19.57 16.75 -15.67
N LEU A 230 -20.63 16.11 -15.16
CA LEU A 230 -20.60 15.38 -13.89
C LEU A 230 -19.62 14.20 -13.95
N VAL A 231 -19.70 13.39 -15.00
CA VAL A 231 -18.83 12.21 -15.17
C VAL A 231 -17.38 12.66 -15.32
N ASP A 232 -17.12 13.69 -16.13
CA ASP A 232 -15.76 14.24 -16.34
C ASP A 232 -15.19 14.87 -15.05
N SER A 233 -16.02 15.53 -14.24
CA SER A 233 -15.63 16.03 -12.93
C SER A 233 -15.18 14.87 -12.00
N LYS A 234 -15.89 13.75 -12.03
CA LYS A 234 -15.52 12.57 -11.24
C LYS A 234 -14.27 11.86 -11.77
N ARG A 235 -14.08 11.82 -13.07
CA ARG A 235 -12.83 11.34 -13.67
C ARG A 235 -11.64 12.22 -13.27
N SER A 236 -11.81 13.54 -13.26
CA SER A 236 -10.79 14.46 -12.79
C SER A 236 -10.44 14.25 -11.30
N GLU A 237 -11.45 13.99 -10.46
CA GLU A 237 -11.23 13.65 -9.04
C GLU A 237 -10.44 12.35 -8.87
N LEU A 238 -10.74 11.33 -9.69
CA LEU A 238 -10.00 10.05 -9.70
C LEU A 238 -8.55 10.24 -10.17
N GLY A 239 -8.32 11.03 -11.22
CA GLY A 239 -6.96 11.34 -11.69
C GLY A 239 -6.15 12.10 -10.62
N ALA A 240 -6.77 13.06 -9.93
CA ALA A 240 -6.13 13.75 -8.82
C ALA A 240 -5.80 12.80 -7.64
N LEU A 241 -6.69 11.84 -7.35
CA LEU A 241 -6.48 10.80 -6.35
C LEU A 241 -5.30 9.90 -6.72
N GLN A 242 -5.23 9.44 -7.97
CA GLN A 242 -4.11 8.62 -8.47
C GLN A 242 -2.78 9.35 -8.32
N ASN A 243 -2.69 10.61 -8.75
CA ASN A 243 -1.49 11.44 -8.60
C ASN A 243 -1.07 11.60 -7.13
N ARG A 244 -2.03 11.77 -6.22
CA ARG A 244 -1.76 11.83 -4.78
C ARG A 244 -1.24 10.50 -4.24
N MET A 245 -1.81 9.38 -4.66
CA MET A 245 -1.38 8.04 -4.28
C MET A 245 0.03 7.75 -4.78
N GLU A 246 0.35 8.06 -6.04
CA GLU A 246 1.70 7.90 -6.59
C GLU A 246 2.73 8.77 -5.86
N SER A 247 2.38 10.01 -5.52
CA SER A 247 3.25 10.87 -4.71
C SER A 247 3.49 10.29 -3.31
N SER A 248 2.46 9.70 -2.72
CA SER A 248 2.57 9.01 -1.42
C SER A 248 3.51 7.80 -1.52
N ILE A 249 3.41 6.98 -2.57
CA ILE A 249 4.31 5.84 -2.80
C ILE A 249 5.76 6.30 -2.89
N ARG A 250 6.05 7.32 -3.70
CA ARG A 250 7.42 7.86 -3.84
C ARG A 250 7.97 8.37 -2.50
N ASN A 251 7.16 9.10 -1.74
CA ASN A 251 7.56 9.59 -0.42
C ASN A 251 7.82 8.44 0.55
N GLN A 252 6.94 7.46 0.61
CA GLN A 252 7.07 6.31 1.52
C GLN A 252 8.26 5.42 1.15
N ALA A 253 8.56 5.27 -0.14
CA ALA A 253 9.76 4.56 -0.59
C ALA A 253 11.03 5.23 -0.04
N ASN A 254 11.14 6.55 -0.18
CA ASN A 254 12.27 7.31 0.37
C ASN A 254 12.36 7.20 1.90
N VAL A 255 11.22 7.29 2.60
CA VAL A 255 11.19 7.14 4.06
C VAL A 255 11.59 5.72 4.47
N SER A 256 11.10 4.70 3.79
CA SER A 256 11.44 3.29 4.05
C SER A 256 12.94 3.03 3.83
N GLU A 257 13.52 3.58 2.77
CA GLU A 257 14.96 3.50 2.48
C GLU A 257 15.80 4.14 3.59
N ASN A 258 15.47 5.37 3.98
CA ASN A 258 16.17 6.08 5.05
C ASN A 258 16.05 5.36 6.41
N GLN A 259 14.90 4.77 6.70
CA GLN A 259 14.70 3.97 7.91
C GLN A 259 15.47 2.65 7.86
N ALA A 260 15.57 2.02 6.69
CA ALA A 260 16.36 0.81 6.49
C ALA A 260 17.87 1.11 6.70
N ASP A 261 18.38 2.22 6.15
CA ASP A 261 19.74 2.68 6.36
C ASP A 261 20.02 2.96 7.85
N ALA A 262 19.12 3.69 8.52
CA ALA A 262 19.25 3.94 9.96
C ALA A 262 19.25 2.64 10.79
N ARG A 263 18.39 1.67 10.44
CA ARG A 263 18.37 0.36 11.08
C ARG A 263 19.66 -0.41 10.85
N SER A 264 20.18 -0.39 9.62
CA SER A 264 21.44 -1.03 9.26
C SER A 264 22.61 -0.50 10.11
N ARG A 265 22.73 0.82 10.24
CA ARG A 265 23.77 1.46 11.10
C ARG A 265 23.67 1.05 12.56
N ILE A 266 22.48 0.74 13.05
CA ILE A 266 22.29 0.32 14.45
C ILE A 266 22.60 -1.17 14.62
N ARG A 267 22.07 -2.02 13.74
CA ARG A 267 22.00 -3.47 13.96
C ARG A 267 23.01 -4.29 13.17
N ASP A 268 23.44 -3.83 11.98
CA ASP A 268 24.27 -4.63 11.10
C ASP A 268 25.74 -4.58 11.53
N THR A 269 26.48 -5.64 11.22
CA THR A 269 27.91 -5.76 11.54
C THR A 269 28.76 -5.21 10.39
N ASP A 270 29.76 -4.39 10.73
CA ASP A 270 30.86 -4.12 9.80
C ASP A 270 31.79 -5.36 9.77
N PHE A 271 31.73 -6.09 8.67
CA PHE A 271 32.49 -7.32 8.45
C PHE A 271 34.00 -7.10 8.53
N ALA A 272 34.51 -5.96 8.07
CA ALA A 272 35.96 -5.68 8.11
C ALA A 272 36.43 -5.53 9.55
N SER A 273 35.73 -4.74 10.34
CA SER A 273 36.05 -4.51 11.76
C SER A 273 35.90 -5.79 12.58
N GLU A 274 34.83 -6.55 12.39
CA GLU A 274 34.57 -7.78 13.14
C GLU A 274 35.55 -8.91 12.77
N THR A 275 35.98 -8.99 11.50
CA THR A 275 37.03 -9.95 11.06
C THR A 275 38.39 -9.62 11.68
N ALA A 276 38.72 -8.33 11.78
CA ALA A 276 39.95 -7.91 12.47
C ALA A 276 39.88 -8.28 13.96
N ALA A 277 38.76 -8.04 14.64
CA ALA A 277 38.52 -8.43 16.02
C ALA A 277 38.58 -9.95 16.21
N LEU A 278 38.02 -10.74 15.31
CA LEU A 278 38.11 -12.20 15.31
C LEU A 278 39.56 -12.66 15.23
N THR A 279 40.35 -12.12 14.30
CA THR A 279 41.75 -12.47 14.09
C THR A 279 42.56 -12.14 15.34
N GLN A 280 42.37 -10.94 15.92
CA GLN A 280 43.03 -10.53 17.15
C GLN A 280 42.69 -11.47 18.31
N ASN A 281 41.45 -11.83 18.52
CA ASN A 281 41.03 -12.73 19.59
C ASN A 281 41.55 -14.16 19.39
N ASN A 282 41.66 -14.65 18.15
CA ASN A 282 42.32 -15.91 17.83
C ASN A 282 43.78 -15.91 18.23
N ILE A 283 44.52 -14.84 17.91
CA ILE A 283 45.93 -14.70 18.31
C ILE A 283 46.08 -14.66 19.85
N ILE A 284 45.18 -13.90 20.52
CA ILE A 284 45.17 -13.83 22.00
C ILE A 284 44.84 -15.20 22.59
N GLN A 285 43.93 -15.97 22.02
CA GLN A 285 43.61 -17.33 22.48
C GLN A 285 44.83 -18.25 22.38
N GLN A 286 45.49 -18.29 21.22
CA GLN A 286 46.69 -19.11 21.02
C GLN A 286 47.83 -18.71 21.96
N ALA A 287 48.09 -17.41 22.11
CA ALA A 287 49.08 -16.88 23.04
C ALA A 287 48.74 -17.25 24.50
N SER A 288 47.45 -17.13 24.88
CA SER A 288 46.99 -17.46 26.24
C SER A 288 47.14 -18.96 26.55
N GLN A 289 46.93 -19.83 25.55
CA GLN A 289 47.16 -21.28 25.68
C GLN A 289 48.65 -21.58 25.90
N SER A 290 49.56 -20.95 25.16
CA SER A 290 51.00 -21.09 25.31
C SER A 290 51.47 -20.59 26.69
N VAL A 291 50.99 -19.42 27.12
CA VAL A 291 51.31 -18.86 28.45
C VAL A 291 50.76 -19.73 29.56
N LEU A 292 49.56 -20.31 29.40
CA LEU A 292 48.97 -21.27 30.36
C LEU A 292 49.84 -22.52 30.49
N ALA A 293 50.34 -23.09 29.39
CA ALA A 293 51.22 -24.24 29.39
C ALA A 293 52.54 -23.93 30.13
N GLN A 294 53.15 -22.75 29.87
CA GLN A 294 54.36 -22.29 30.58
C GLN A 294 54.09 -22.03 32.07
N ALA A 295 52.96 -21.44 32.42
CA ALA A 295 52.59 -21.16 33.81
C ALA A 295 52.38 -22.45 34.60
N ASN A 296 51.88 -23.52 33.98
CA ASN A 296 51.69 -24.83 34.61
C ASN A 296 53.03 -25.59 34.86
N GLN A 297 54.08 -25.24 34.10
CA GLN A 297 55.40 -25.82 34.30
C GLN A 297 56.17 -25.15 35.45
N ARG A 298 55.81 -23.95 35.92
CA ARG A 298 56.54 -23.23 37.01
C ARG A 298 56.55 -23.99 38.34
N PRO A 299 55.53 -24.67 38.81
CA PRO A 299 55.53 -25.45 40.02
C PRO A 299 56.52 -26.66 39.96
N THR A 300 56.70 -27.27 38.76
CA THR A 300 57.61 -28.41 38.60
C THR A 300 59.09 -28.02 38.76
N ILE A 301 59.44 -26.77 38.33
CA ILE A 301 60.81 -26.22 38.57
C ILE A 301 61.05 -26.02 40.07
N ALA A 302 60.00 -25.60 40.80
CA ALA A 302 60.10 -25.47 42.24
C ALA A 302 60.31 -26.86 42.94
N LEU A 303 59.63 -27.90 42.39
CA LEU A 303 59.78 -29.27 42.91
C LEU A 303 61.18 -29.85 42.64
N SER A 304 61.74 -29.57 41.45
CA SER A 304 63.12 -30.01 41.11
C SER A 304 64.23 -29.31 41.95
N LEU A 305 63.95 -28.10 42.44
CA LEU A 305 64.86 -27.36 43.36
C LEU A 305 64.71 -27.85 44.77
N LEU A 306 63.66 -28.52 45.18
CA LEU A 306 63.46 -29.10 46.54
C LEU A 306 63.80 -30.57 46.61
N GLY A 307 63.92 -31.27 45.47
CA GLY A 307 64.22 -32.71 45.39
C GLY A 307 65.64 -33.06 44.91
N GLY A 308 66.52 -32.05 44.76
CA GLY A 308 67.95 -32.24 44.42
C GLY A 308 68.88 -32.16 45.59
#